data_36092a80bd4e4be6fec1ea2c694eb7e0
#
_entry.id   36092a80bd4e4be6fec1ea2c694eb7e0
#
_cell.length_a   1.000
_cell.length_b   1.000
_cell.length_c   1.000
_cell.angle_alpha   90.00
_cell.angle_beta   90.00
_cell.angle_gamma   90.00
#
_symmetry.space_group_name_H-M   'P 1'
#
loop_
_entity.id
_entity.type
_entity.pdbx_description
1 polymer ?
#
loop_
_entity_poly.entity_id
_entity_poly.type
_entity_poly.pdbx_seq_one_letter_code
_entity_poly.pdbx_strand_id
1 'polypeptide(L)'
;MLCGPCVDGVYLIQTVSEALSSQRQKNIPYMLGSTSHDIAPPVLFQMARDWCAKQAVQGKQESYAWLFDRMLPGDERGAWHSSDLWYWFGTLKNCWRPFTAHDEMLSEVMTEYLCNFAKSGSPNGRGLPEWKPVTEKKGHVLRWGEEEIRMGDVDMEWLYEIMRTNVAVGE
;
A
#
# COMPACT_ATOMS: atom_id res chain seq x y z
N MET A 1 -2.08 20.33 16.62
CA MET A 1 -0.92 20.63 15.74
C MET A 1 -0.29 19.28 15.41
N LEU A 2 -0.39 18.84 14.15
CA LEU A 2 0.27 17.60 13.70
C LEU A 2 1.75 17.91 13.48
N CYS A 3 2.62 17.28 14.26
CA CYS A 3 4.07 17.37 14.08
C CYS A 3 4.45 16.44 12.92
N GLY A 4 4.92 17.00 11.81
CA GLY A 4 5.45 16.25 10.68
C GLY A 4 6.98 16.23 10.66
N PRO A 5 7.59 15.42 9.78
CA PRO A 5 9.03 15.44 9.55
C PRO A 5 9.50 16.84 9.14
N CYS A 6 10.58 17.32 9.75
CA CYS A 6 11.17 18.63 9.45
C CYS A 6 12.49 18.43 8.69
N VAL A 7 12.67 19.19 7.62
CA VAL A 7 13.97 19.26 6.92
C VAL A 7 14.86 20.20 7.74
N ASP A 8 15.82 19.63 8.46
CA ASP A 8 16.72 20.32 9.37
C ASP A 8 18.15 20.51 8.81
N GLY A 9 18.41 19.98 7.62
CA GLY A 9 19.69 20.03 6.94
C GLY A 9 20.77 19.09 7.52
N VAL A 10 20.45 18.33 8.56
CA VAL A 10 21.37 17.39 9.23
C VAL A 10 20.85 15.96 9.10
N TYR A 11 19.67 15.68 9.61
CA TYR A 11 19.05 14.37 9.57
C TYR A 11 18.21 14.18 8.32
N LEU A 12 17.32 15.14 8.05
CA LEU A 12 16.60 15.25 6.79
C LEU A 12 17.17 16.42 6.00
N ILE A 13 18.01 16.11 5.02
CA ILE A 13 18.72 17.12 4.23
C ILE A 13 17.86 17.70 3.10
N GLN A 14 16.73 17.09 2.77
CA GLN A 14 15.83 17.50 1.71
C GLN A 14 14.43 16.88 1.90
N THR A 15 13.43 17.44 1.25
CA THR A 15 12.09 16.88 1.20
C THR A 15 12.03 15.61 0.35
N VAL A 16 10.97 14.82 0.51
CA VAL A 16 10.69 13.64 -0.34
C VAL A 16 10.61 14.04 -1.82
N SER A 17 9.93 15.13 -2.12
CA SER A 17 9.77 15.64 -3.50
C SER A 17 11.11 16.02 -4.13
N GLU A 18 11.99 16.70 -3.39
CA GLU A 18 13.35 17.05 -3.84
C GLU A 18 14.20 15.79 -4.04
N ALA A 19 14.10 14.80 -3.14
CA ALA A 19 14.80 13.53 -3.27
C ALA A 19 14.43 12.78 -4.54
N LEU A 20 13.12 12.71 -4.85
CA LEU A 20 12.62 12.09 -6.07
C LEU A 20 13.02 12.85 -7.34
N SER A 21 12.91 14.18 -7.32
CA SER A 21 13.25 15.01 -8.48
C SER A 21 14.74 14.98 -8.82
N SER A 22 15.59 14.93 -7.79
CA SER A 22 17.06 14.88 -7.92
C SER A 22 17.61 13.44 -7.99
N GLN A 23 16.75 12.41 -8.05
CA GLN A 23 17.13 11.00 -8.13
C GLN A 23 17.99 10.51 -6.95
N ARG A 24 17.87 11.15 -5.78
CA ARG A 24 18.69 10.86 -4.59
C ARG A 24 18.11 9.78 -3.68
N GLN A 25 16.88 9.29 -3.94
CA GLN A 25 16.35 8.13 -3.23
C GLN A 25 17.24 6.90 -3.47
N LYS A 26 17.31 6.03 -2.47
CA LYS A 26 18.13 4.82 -2.57
C LYS A 26 17.69 3.93 -3.73
N ASN A 27 18.66 3.32 -4.41
CA ASN A 27 18.40 2.34 -5.46
C ASN A 27 18.20 0.95 -4.85
N ILE A 28 17.07 0.75 -4.19
CA ILE A 28 16.61 -0.51 -3.60
C ILE A 28 15.19 -0.78 -4.08
N PRO A 29 14.71 -2.03 -4.04
CA PRO A 29 13.30 -2.31 -4.30
C PRO A 29 12.42 -1.71 -3.22
N TYR A 30 11.21 -1.28 -3.60
CA TYR A 30 10.18 -0.77 -2.69
C TYR A 30 8.89 -1.56 -2.86
N MET A 31 8.17 -1.75 -1.77
CA MET A 31 6.82 -2.31 -1.74
C MET A 31 5.94 -1.36 -0.95
N LEU A 32 5.13 -0.56 -1.64
CA LEU A 32 4.43 0.60 -1.10
C LEU A 32 2.94 0.55 -1.42
N GLY A 33 2.12 1.02 -0.51
CA GLY A 33 0.69 1.11 -0.72
C GLY A 33 -0.04 1.79 0.43
N SER A 34 -1.35 1.68 0.42
CA SER A 34 -2.22 2.23 1.46
C SER A 34 -3.50 1.41 1.58
N THR A 35 -4.29 1.70 2.61
CA THR A 35 -5.66 1.21 2.73
C THR A 35 -6.62 2.12 1.96
N SER A 36 -7.78 1.60 1.52
CA SER A 36 -8.76 2.35 0.73
C SER A 36 -9.52 3.41 1.54
N HIS A 37 -9.64 3.23 2.85
CA HIS A 37 -10.29 4.17 3.79
C HIS A 37 -9.25 4.78 4.76
N ASP A 38 -8.07 5.10 4.25
CA ASP A 38 -7.00 5.73 5.01
C ASP A 38 -7.33 7.20 5.37
N ILE A 39 -6.45 7.88 6.09
CA ILE A 39 -6.60 9.30 6.49
C ILE A 39 -6.78 10.23 5.28
N ALA A 40 -6.08 9.96 4.19
CA ALA A 40 -6.19 10.69 2.92
C ALA A 40 -6.01 9.70 1.75
N PRO A 41 -7.00 8.83 1.48
CA PRO A 41 -6.85 7.68 0.59
C PRO A 41 -6.26 8.00 -0.78
N PRO A 42 -6.80 8.98 -1.56
CA PRO A 42 -6.28 9.25 -2.89
C PRO A 42 -4.85 9.82 -2.85
N VAL A 43 -4.50 10.61 -1.83
CA VAL A 43 -3.17 11.22 -1.71
C VAL A 43 -2.12 10.16 -1.38
N LEU A 44 -2.37 9.34 -0.37
CA LEU A 44 -1.42 8.31 0.08
C LEU A 44 -1.21 7.25 -1.00
N PHE A 45 -2.29 6.80 -1.63
CA PHE A 45 -2.21 5.85 -2.73
C PHE A 45 -1.43 6.41 -3.93
N GLN A 46 -1.72 7.66 -4.33
CA GLN A 46 -1.03 8.33 -5.42
C GLN A 46 0.47 8.48 -5.12
N MET A 47 0.82 8.90 -3.90
CA MET A 47 2.23 9.03 -3.48
C MET A 47 2.98 7.70 -3.56
N ALA A 48 2.39 6.59 -3.10
CA ALA A 48 2.98 5.26 -3.17
C ALA A 48 3.22 4.82 -4.63
N ARG A 49 2.21 4.99 -5.48
CA ARG A 49 2.29 4.66 -6.90
C ARG A 49 3.33 5.51 -7.64
N ASP A 50 3.32 6.81 -7.40
CA ASP A 50 4.24 7.74 -8.07
C ASP A 50 5.70 7.51 -7.65
N TRP A 51 5.94 7.11 -6.39
CA TRP A 51 7.26 6.67 -5.96
C TRP A 51 7.74 5.47 -6.78
N CYS A 52 6.92 4.43 -6.91
CA CYS A 52 7.25 3.24 -7.69
C CYS A 52 7.47 3.58 -9.18
N ALA A 53 6.62 4.41 -9.76
CA ALA A 53 6.75 4.87 -11.16
C ALA A 53 8.05 5.67 -11.39
N LYS A 54 8.41 6.55 -10.46
CA LYS A 54 9.68 7.30 -10.51
C LYS A 54 10.90 6.39 -10.45
N GLN A 55 10.86 5.33 -9.61
CA GLN A 55 11.92 4.32 -9.61
C GLN A 55 12.09 3.68 -10.98
N ALA A 56 11.00 3.28 -11.63
CA ALA A 56 11.01 2.67 -12.96
C ALA A 56 11.54 3.62 -14.05
N VAL A 57 11.03 4.86 -14.09
CA VAL A 57 11.48 5.89 -15.07
C VAL A 57 12.99 6.20 -14.93
N GLN A 58 13.50 6.13 -13.72
CA GLN A 58 14.91 6.40 -13.42
C GLN A 58 15.82 5.17 -13.57
N GLY A 59 15.29 4.04 -14.08
CA GLY A 59 16.04 2.80 -14.27
C GLY A 59 16.58 2.20 -12.97
N LYS A 60 15.89 2.43 -11.85
CA LYS A 60 16.24 1.88 -10.54
C LYS A 60 15.61 0.49 -10.34
N GLN A 61 15.81 -0.08 -9.15
CA GLN A 61 15.26 -1.38 -8.78
C GLN A 61 13.74 -1.40 -8.92
N GLU A 62 13.18 -2.56 -9.27
CA GLU A 62 11.75 -2.78 -9.35
C GLU A 62 11.05 -2.41 -8.06
N SER A 63 9.86 -1.84 -8.19
CA SER A 63 9.05 -1.44 -7.05
C SER A 63 7.59 -1.83 -7.28
N TYR A 64 6.91 -2.17 -6.21
CA TYR A 64 5.60 -2.81 -6.22
C TYR A 64 4.60 -1.94 -5.49
N ALA A 65 3.46 -1.67 -6.12
CA ALA A 65 2.38 -0.90 -5.51
C ALA A 65 1.19 -1.78 -5.14
N TRP A 66 0.53 -1.46 -4.02
CA TRP A 66 -0.65 -2.18 -3.56
C TRP A 66 -1.72 -1.24 -3.00
N LEU A 67 -2.95 -1.76 -2.95
CA LEU A 67 -4.09 -1.16 -2.27
C LEU A 67 -4.81 -2.23 -1.45
N PHE A 68 -4.93 -2.03 -0.14
CA PHE A 68 -5.74 -2.88 0.72
C PHE A 68 -7.16 -2.34 0.80
N ASP A 69 -8.11 -3.14 0.36
CA ASP A 69 -9.52 -2.76 0.21
C ASP A 69 -10.47 -3.80 0.82
N ARG A 70 -9.96 -4.63 1.70
CA ARG A 70 -10.78 -5.56 2.48
C ARG A 70 -11.44 -4.83 3.65
N MET A 71 -12.77 -4.74 3.65
CA MET A 71 -13.52 -4.27 4.82
C MET A 71 -13.39 -5.30 5.95
N LEU A 72 -12.87 -4.87 7.10
CA LEU A 72 -12.71 -5.79 8.22
C LEU A 72 -14.07 -6.17 8.80
N PRO A 73 -14.30 -7.47 9.12
CA PRO A 73 -15.56 -7.89 9.72
C PRO A 73 -15.74 -7.30 11.11
N GLY A 74 -17.00 -7.05 11.50
CA GLY A 74 -17.38 -6.58 12.84
C GLY A 74 -17.73 -5.10 12.95
N ASP A 75 -17.47 -4.30 11.92
CA ASP A 75 -17.98 -2.93 11.74
C ASP A 75 -18.00 -2.55 10.24
N GLU A 76 -18.48 -1.34 9.93
CA GLU A 76 -18.64 -0.86 8.56
C GLU A 76 -17.64 0.26 8.21
N ARG A 77 -16.49 0.32 8.89
CA ARG A 77 -15.51 1.39 8.68
C ARG A 77 -14.63 1.21 7.44
N GLY A 78 -14.88 0.19 6.63
CA GLY A 78 -14.07 -0.13 5.46
C GLY A 78 -12.66 -0.60 5.82
N ALA A 79 -11.73 -0.43 4.89
CA ALA A 79 -10.31 -0.71 5.11
C ALA A 79 -9.61 0.55 5.65
N TRP A 80 -9.80 0.84 6.93
CA TRP A 80 -9.29 2.04 7.59
C TRP A 80 -7.78 1.99 7.84
N HIS A 81 -7.18 3.12 8.20
CA HIS A 81 -5.75 3.27 8.45
C HIS A 81 -5.19 2.20 9.40
N SER A 82 -4.16 1.48 8.96
CA SER A 82 -3.51 0.36 9.68
C SER A 82 -4.34 -0.92 9.84
N SER A 83 -5.52 -1.02 9.20
CA SER A 83 -6.35 -2.23 9.25
C SER A 83 -5.71 -3.44 8.55
N ASP A 84 -4.81 -3.21 7.63
CA ASP A 84 -4.02 -4.20 6.90
C ASP A 84 -2.92 -4.87 7.75
N LEU A 85 -2.52 -4.28 8.87
CA LEU A 85 -1.40 -4.78 9.68
C LEU A 85 -1.67 -6.17 10.26
N TRP A 86 -2.90 -6.49 10.65
CA TRP A 86 -3.23 -7.84 11.11
C TRP A 86 -2.99 -8.90 10.04
N TYR A 87 -3.22 -8.56 8.78
CA TYR A 87 -3.00 -9.46 7.64
C TYR A 87 -1.51 -9.57 7.32
N TRP A 88 -0.80 -8.45 7.21
CA TRP A 88 0.64 -8.44 6.91
C TRP A 88 1.48 -9.21 7.93
N PHE A 89 1.08 -9.20 9.20
CA PHE A 89 1.83 -9.84 10.27
C PHE A 89 1.22 -11.17 10.75
N GLY A 90 0.18 -11.68 10.10
CA GLY A 90 -0.45 -12.95 10.45
C GLY A 90 -1.04 -12.98 11.88
N THR A 91 -1.52 -11.83 12.36
CA THR A 91 -1.95 -11.66 13.76
C THR A 91 -3.46 -11.56 13.93
N LEU A 92 -4.25 -12.04 12.97
CA LEU A 92 -5.72 -12.01 13.01
C LEU A 92 -6.29 -12.58 14.31
N LYS A 93 -5.71 -13.66 14.82
CA LYS A 93 -6.14 -14.33 16.06
C LYS A 93 -6.01 -13.47 17.32
N ASN A 94 -5.23 -12.39 17.26
CA ASN A 94 -5.04 -11.47 18.38
C ASN A 94 -6.09 -10.35 18.40
N CYS A 95 -7.00 -10.33 17.42
CA CYS A 95 -8.05 -9.34 17.27
C CYS A 95 -9.41 -9.96 17.62
N TRP A 96 -10.32 -9.17 18.21
CA TRP A 96 -11.67 -9.58 18.58
C TRP A 96 -12.62 -9.83 17.40
N ARG A 97 -12.22 -9.43 16.19
CA ARG A 97 -13.06 -9.45 14.99
C ARG A 97 -13.38 -10.87 14.56
N PRO A 98 -14.61 -11.14 14.03
CA PRO A 98 -15.01 -12.44 13.55
C PRO A 98 -14.44 -12.69 12.13
N PHE A 99 -13.12 -12.81 12.03
CA PHE A 99 -12.45 -13.10 10.76
C PHE A 99 -12.93 -14.44 10.19
N THR A 100 -13.01 -14.47 8.86
CA THR A 100 -13.49 -15.62 8.09
C THR A 100 -12.32 -16.42 7.51
N ALA A 101 -12.59 -17.57 6.92
CA ALA A 101 -11.59 -18.34 6.19
C ALA A 101 -10.96 -17.55 5.02
N HIS A 102 -11.71 -16.60 4.42
CA HIS A 102 -11.16 -15.69 3.42
C HIS A 102 -10.09 -14.77 4.02
N ASP A 103 -10.36 -14.21 5.19
CA ASP A 103 -9.39 -13.35 5.90
C ASP A 103 -8.12 -14.11 6.28
N GLU A 104 -8.26 -15.37 6.73
CA GLU A 104 -7.12 -16.23 7.04
C GLU A 104 -6.26 -16.50 5.80
N MET A 105 -6.89 -16.89 4.69
CA MET A 105 -6.21 -17.09 3.40
C MET A 105 -5.53 -15.80 2.92
N LEU A 106 -6.22 -14.67 2.98
CA LEU A 106 -5.66 -13.38 2.58
C LEU A 106 -4.43 -13.02 3.41
N SER A 107 -4.49 -13.23 4.73
CA SER A 107 -3.37 -13.00 5.64
C SER A 107 -2.18 -13.91 5.36
N GLU A 108 -2.40 -15.18 5.07
CA GLU A 108 -1.33 -16.12 4.70
C GLU A 108 -0.62 -15.65 3.43
N VAL A 109 -1.38 -15.31 2.39
CA VAL A 109 -0.83 -14.83 1.11
C VAL A 109 -0.07 -13.51 1.28
N MET A 110 -0.62 -12.53 2.02
CA MET A 110 0.04 -11.25 2.29
C MET A 110 1.35 -11.43 3.05
N THR A 111 1.35 -12.27 4.08
CA THR A 111 2.56 -12.59 4.86
C THR A 111 3.62 -13.25 3.98
N GLU A 112 3.23 -14.15 3.06
CA GLU A 112 4.16 -14.82 2.15
C GLU A 112 4.81 -13.82 1.18
N TYR A 113 4.03 -12.91 0.58
CA TYR A 113 4.58 -11.83 -0.25
C TYR A 113 5.57 -10.94 0.54
N LEU A 114 5.21 -10.56 1.77
CA LEU A 114 6.09 -9.76 2.62
C LEU A 114 7.41 -10.50 2.91
N CYS A 115 7.34 -11.78 3.26
CA CYS A 115 8.52 -12.61 3.51
C CYS A 115 9.41 -12.77 2.27
N ASN A 116 8.81 -12.99 1.10
CA ASN A 116 9.55 -13.11 -0.16
C ASN A 116 10.24 -11.79 -0.50
N PHE A 117 9.52 -10.68 -0.40
CA PHE A 117 10.07 -9.35 -0.62
C PHE A 117 11.24 -9.04 0.33
N ALA A 118 11.08 -9.31 1.62
CA ALA A 118 12.14 -9.10 2.60
C ALA A 118 13.41 -9.93 2.33
N LYS A 119 13.27 -11.12 1.77
CA LYS A 119 14.39 -12.03 1.44
C LYS A 119 15.09 -11.68 0.13
N SER A 120 14.35 -11.26 -0.88
CA SER A 120 14.86 -11.19 -2.26
C SER A 120 14.65 -9.83 -2.94
N GLY A 121 13.86 -8.93 -2.37
CA GLY A 121 13.42 -7.70 -3.03
C GLY A 121 12.29 -7.90 -4.05
N SER A 122 11.81 -9.13 -4.23
CA SER A 122 10.63 -9.46 -5.04
C SER A 122 9.56 -10.12 -4.17
N PRO A 123 8.29 -9.70 -4.23
CA PRO A 123 7.22 -10.35 -3.48
C PRO A 123 6.83 -11.71 -4.06
N ASN A 124 7.14 -11.97 -5.32
CA ASN A 124 6.69 -13.14 -6.04
C ASN A 124 7.25 -14.46 -5.49
N GLY A 125 6.46 -15.51 -5.52
CA GLY A 125 6.82 -16.84 -5.05
C GLY A 125 5.97 -17.94 -5.68
N ARG A 126 6.34 -19.18 -5.43
CA ARG A 126 5.63 -20.34 -5.99
C ARG A 126 4.22 -20.41 -5.41
N GLY A 127 3.22 -20.51 -6.30
CA GLY A 127 1.83 -20.65 -5.91
C GLY A 127 1.10 -19.32 -5.61
N LEU A 128 1.81 -18.20 -5.61
CA LEU A 128 1.22 -16.89 -5.48
C LEU A 128 0.81 -16.31 -6.85
N PRO A 129 -0.28 -15.54 -6.95
CA PRO A 129 -0.55 -14.72 -8.12
C PRO A 129 0.64 -13.82 -8.47
N GLU A 130 0.91 -13.64 -9.76
CA GLU A 130 2.02 -12.77 -10.16
C GLU A 130 1.76 -11.31 -9.78
N TRP A 131 2.62 -10.73 -8.95
CA TRP A 131 2.62 -9.30 -8.65
C TRP A 131 3.62 -8.58 -9.54
N LYS A 132 3.11 -7.85 -10.53
CA LYS A 132 3.94 -7.12 -11.50
C LYS A 132 4.45 -5.82 -10.91
N PRO A 133 5.73 -5.47 -11.12
CA PRO A 133 6.25 -4.19 -10.69
C PRO A 133 5.57 -3.04 -11.45
N VAL A 134 5.55 -1.87 -10.83
CA VAL A 134 5.11 -0.64 -11.50
C VAL A 134 6.12 -0.26 -12.57
N THR A 135 5.62 0.09 -13.76
CA THR A 135 6.44 0.56 -14.88
C THR A 135 6.03 1.97 -15.29
N GLU A 136 6.86 2.62 -16.14
CA GLU A 136 6.53 3.93 -16.71
C GLU A 136 5.18 3.94 -17.44
N LYS A 137 4.85 2.85 -18.12
CA LYS A 137 3.66 2.75 -19.00
C LYS A 137 2.42 2.20 -18.29
N LYS A 138 2.60 1.48 -17.19
CA LYS A 138 1.49 0.81 -16.48
C LYS A 138 1.71 0.89 -14.98
N GLY A 139 0.78 1.53 -14.30
CA GLY A 139 0.70 1.55 -12.85
C GLY A 139 0.06 0.26 -12.32
N HIS A 140 0.76 -0.88 -12.48
CA HIS A 140 0.27 -2.15 -11.94
C HIS A 140 0.17 -2.08 -10.42
N VAL A 141 -1.03 -2.28 -9.90
CA VAL A 141 -1.32 -2.28 -8.48
C VAL A 141 -1.92 -3.64 -8.11
N LEU A 142 -1.40 -4.26 -7.06
CA LEU A 142 -2.03 -5.43 -6.48
C LEU A 142 -3.10 -4.97 -5.48
N ARG A 143 -4.35 -5.31 -5.74
CA ARG A 143 -5.48 -4.98 -4.88
C ARG A 143 -5.88 -6.19 -4.04
N TRP A 144 -5.96 -5.95 -2.74
CA TRP A 144 -6.42 -6.90 -1.72
C TRP A 144 -7.90 -6.61 -1.46
N GLY A 145 -8.78 -7.18 -2.30
CA GLY A 145 -10.21 -6.87 -2.28
C GLY A 145 -11.05 -7.78 -1.42
N GLU A 146 -12.36 -7.54 -1.43
CA GLU A 146 -13.35 -8.32 -0.70
C GLU A 146 -13.42 -9.79 -1.13
N GLU A 147 -13.31 -10.04 -2.43
CA GLU A 147 -13.52 -11.37 -3.02
C GLU A 147 -12.25 -11.97 -3.61
N GLU A 148 -11.33 -11.13 -4.07
CA GLU A 148 -10.17 -11.58 -4.82
C GLU A 148 -8.93 -10.70 -4.63
N ILE A 149 -7.77 -11.31 -4.87
CA ILE A 149 -6.49 -10.64 -5.03
C ILE A 149 -6.27 -10.46 -6.52
N ARG A 150 -6.17 -9.22 -6.99
CA ARG A 150 -6.00 -8.96 -8.43
C ARG A 150 -5.04 -7.84 -8.75
N MET A 151 -4.35 -8.00 -9.87
CA MET A 151 -3.62 -6.91 -10.51
C MET A 151 -4.58 -6.04 -11.32
N GLY A 152 -4.43 -4.72 -11.24
CA GLY A 152 -5.25 -3.83 -12.05
C GLY A 152 -5.00 -2.36 -11.78
N ASP A 153 -5.80 -1.53 -12.44
CA ASP A 153 -5.85 -0.10 -12.16
C ASP A 153 -6.82 0.17 -11.00
N VAL A 154 -6.57 1.24 -10.28
CA VAL A 154 -7.43 1.74 -9.21
C VAL A 154 -8.15 2.98 -9.70
N ASP A 155 -9.46 2.98 -9.55
CA ASP A 155 -10.28 4.15 -9.84
C ASP A 155 -10.00 5.24 -8.79
N MET A 156 -9.37 6.32 -9.24
CA MET A 156 -9.05 7.44 -8.37
C MET A 156 -10.29 8.22 -7.92
N GLU A 157 -11.33 8.31 -8.77
CA GLU A 157 -12.58 9.00 -8.38
C GLU A 157 -13.28 8.28 -7.24
N TRP A 158 -13.28 6.95 -7.25
CA TRP A 158 -13.78 6.15 -6.14
C TRP A 158 -13.02 6.44 -4.82
N LEU A 159 -11.69 6.58 -4.85
CA LEU A 159 -10.93 6.97 -3.65
C LEU A 159 -11.24 8.39 -3.18
N TYR A 160 -11.50 9.32 -4.11
CA TYR A 160 -11.96 10.67 -3.77
C TYR A 160 -13.37 10.67 -3.15
N GLU A 161 -14.26 9.79 -3.61
CA GLU A 161 -15.59 9.62 -3.01
C GLU A 161 -15.51 9.10 -1.58
N ILE A 162 -14.68 8.08 -1.33
CA ILE A 162 -14.42 7.60 0.04
C ILE A 162 -13.91 8.75 0.93
N MET A 163 -12.97 9.54 0.47
CA MET A 163 -12.45 10.66 1.24
C MET A 163 -13.54 11.69 1.58
N ARG A 164 -14.41 12.02 0.61
CA ARG A 164 -15.52 12.96 0.83
C ARG A 164 -16.53 12.45 1.86
N THR A 165 -16.84 11.15 1.83
CA THR A 165 -17.78 10.53 2.78
C THR A 165 -17.18 10.44 4.19
N ASN A 166 -15.90 10.13 4.32
CA ASN A 166 -15.20 10.07 5.62
C ASN A 166 -15.14 11.44 6.31
N VAL A 167 -14.98 12.52 5.55
CA VAL A 167 -14.98 13.90 6.10
C VAL A 167 -16.39 14.29 6.59
N ALA A 168 -17.44 13.86 5.91
CA ALA A 168 -18.82 14.20 6.29
C ALA A 168 -19.32 13.47 7.55
N VAL A 169 -18.69 12.36 7.94
CA VAL A 169 -19.05 11.58 9.16
C VAL A 169 -18.30 12.09 10.41
N GLY A 170 -17.28 12.94 10.22
CA GLY A 170 -16.44 13.51 11.29
C GLY A 170 -16.89 14.86 11.83
N GLU A 171 -18.01 15.41 11.32
CA GLU A 171 -18.71 16.59 11.84
C GLU A 171 -19.89 16.17 12.73
#